data_d1674b0b2b1b6b02f6a88f2d8afce1dc
#
_entry.id   d1674b0b2b1b6b02f6a88f2d8afce1dc
#
_cell.length_a   1.000
_cell.length_b   1.000
_cell.length_c   1.000
_cell.angle_alpha   90.00
_cell.angle_beta   90.00
_cell.angle_gamma   90.00
#
_symmetry.space_group_name_H-M   'P 1'
#
loop_
_entity.id
_entity.type
_entity.pdbx_description
1 polymer ?
#
loop_
_entity_poly.entity_id
_entity_poly.type
_entity_poly.pdbx_seq_one_letter_code
_entity_poly.pdbx_strand_id
1 'polypeptide(L)'
;MNTAQSALQPEQLTAAGFAPFGIVVEPFAAPGQPGALPPAGARAINGGTTWRLDLTHNLELDHAGGKPGLAVYSASARQFPMALKVLERHAAGSQSFLPLTGARFVVVVAAPGPAPAAAALRAFITTGQQGVVLNPGTWHHALLAVEAGSFAVLERHPSTAGSGADCEFTALAAAVWLALPGADV
;
A
#
# COMPACT_ATOMS: atom_id res chain seq x y z
N MET A 1 -11.82 0.38 -34.90
CA MET A 1 -12.12 -0.82 -34.08
C MET A 1 -11.64 -0.48 -32.67
N ASN A 2 -12.58 -0.25 -31.75
CA ASN A 2 -12.27 0.10 -30.36
C ASN A 2 -11.93 -1.21 -29.66
N THR A 3 -10.65 -1.54 -29.50
CA THR A 3 -10.25 -2.66 -28.64
C THR A 3 -10.65 -2.27 -27.22
N ALA A 4 -11.72 -2.86 -26.71
CA ALA A 4 -12.09 -2.72 -25.32
C ALA A 4 -10.86 -3.10 -24.48
N GLN A 5 -10.21 -2.12 -23.88
CA GLN A 5 -9.07 -2.33 -23.01
C GLN A 5 -9.60 -3.14 -21.82
N SER A 6 -9.08 -4.35 -21.62
CA SER A 6 -9.50 -5.19 -20.50
C SER A 6 -9.24 -4.44 -19.19
N ALA A 7 -10.18 -4.53 -18.27
CA ALA A 7 -10.02 -3.89 -16.96
C ALA A 7 -8.79 -4.45 -16.24
N LEU A 8 -8.08 -3.57 -15.53
CA LEU A 8 -7.02 -3.95 -14.61
C LEU A 8 -7.66 -4.79 -13.49
N GLN A 9 -7.14 -5.98 -13.27
CA GLN A 9 -7.59 -6.85 -12.18
C GLN A 9 -6.50 -6.97 -11.13
N PRO A 10 -6.84 -6.92 -9.83
CA PRO A 10 -5.85 -7.05 -8.79
C PRO A 10 -5.38 -8.50 -8.65
N GLU A 11 -4.06 -8.66 -8.54
CA GLU A 11 -3.41 -9.89 -8.14
C GLU A 11 -3.47 -10.03 -6.61
N GLN A 12 -3.34 -11.25 -6.08
CA GLN A 12 -3.14 -11.41 -4.63
C GLN A 12 -1.84 -10.74 -4.19
N LEU A 13 -1.91 -9.98 -3.09
CA LEU A 13 -0.73 -9.31 -2.55
C LEU A 13 0.26 -10.36 -2.02
N THR A 14 1.49 -10.33 -2.53
CA THR A 14 2.60 -11.16 -2.05
C THR A 14 3.85 -10.32 -1.89
N ALA A 15 4.71 -10.67 -0.94
CA ALA A 15 5.97 -9.95 -0.73
C ALA A 15 6.83 -9.90 -2.01
N ALA A 16 6.93 -10.99 -2.75
CA ALA A 16 7.70 -11.05 -4.00
C ALA A 16 7.10 -10.17 -5.11
N GLY A 17 5.77 -10.22 -5.31
CA GLY A 17 5.09 -9.43 -6.34
C GLY A 17 5.12 -7.93 -6.05
N PHE A 18 5.13 -7.55 -4.77
CA PHE A 18 5.11 -6.15 -4.33
C PHE A 18 6.50 -5.53 -4.14
N ALA A 19 7.57 -6.34 -4.10
CA ALA A 19 8.95 -5.88 -3.83
C ALA A 19 9.43 -4.66 -4.64
N PRO A 20 9.04 -4.46 -5.92
CA PRO A 20 9.43 -3.26 -6.67
C PRO A 20 8.80 -1.95 -6.15
N PHE A 21 7.73 -2.03 -5.37
CA PHE A 21 6.91 -0.91 -4.93
C PHE A 21 7.04 -0.62 -3.44
N GLY A 22 7.47 -1.62 -2.66
CA GLY A 22 7.53 -1.50 -1.22
C GLY A 22 7.58 -2.84 -0.50
N ILE A 23 7.10 -2.85 0.73
CA ILE A 23 7.13 -3.99 1.64
C ILE A 23 5.72 -4.39 2.02
N VAL A 24 5.44 -5.69 2.06
CA VAL A 24 4.21 -6.24 2.64
C VAL A 24 4.40 -6.45 4.14
N VAL A 25 3.46 -5.95 4.92
CA VAL A 25 3.36 -6.18 6.36
C VAL A 25 2.26 -7.21 6.59
N GLU A 26 2.63 -8.39 7.07
CA GLU A 26 1.66 -9.45 7.31
C GLU A 26 1.91 -10.14 8.65
N PRO A 27 0.84 -10.65 9.29
CA PRO A 27 0.96 -11.33 10.56
C PRO A 27 1.63 -12.69 10.39
N PHE A 28 2.24 -13.17 11.45
CA PHE A 28 2.73 -14.52 11.59
C PHE A 28 2.34 -15.08 12.95
N ALA A 29 2.38 -16.42 13.07
CA ALA A 29 1.96 -17.12 14.28
C ALA A 29 2.81 -16.72 15.50
N ALA A 30 2.18 -16.63 16.67
CA ALA A 30 2.87 -16.31 17.92
C ALA A 30 3.58 -17.55 18.53
N PRO A 31 4.60 -17.37 19.39
CA PRO A 31 5.18 -18.45 20.17
C PRO A 31 4.12 -19.24 20.94
N GLY A 32 4.27 -20.56 20.99
CA GLY A 32 3.34 -21.44 21.72
C GLY A 32 2.08 -21.86 20.97
N GLN A 33 1.81 -21.30 19.79
CA GLN A 33 0.74 -21.83 18.94
C GLN A 33 1.18 -23.14 18.27
N PRO A 34 0.27 -24.15 18.13
CA PRO A 34 0.62 -25.42 17.50
C PRO A 34 1.20 -25.23 16.09
N GLY A 35 2.38 -25.80 15.85
CA GLY A 35 3.09 -25.70 14.58
C GLY A 35 3.70 -24.34 14.26
N ALA A 36 3.66 -23.37 15.18
CA ALA A 36 4.24 -22.07 14.99
C ALA A 36 5.77 -22.14 14.92
N LEU A 37 6.34 -21.56 13.87
CA LEU A 37 7.77 -21.35 13.71
C LEU A 37 8.04 -19.86 13.50
N PRO A 38 9.14 -19.33 14.03
CA PRO A 38 9.53 -17.96 13.75
C PRO A 38 9.84 -17.79 12.27
N PRO A 39 9.41 -16.70 11.63
CA PRO A 39 9.87 -16.38 10.27
C PRO A 39 11.39 -16.16 10.27
N ALA A 40 12.02 -16.35 9.12
CA ALA A 40 13.45 -16.13 8.96
C ALA A 40 13.82 -14.69 9.39
N GLY A 41 14.85 -14.54 10.23
CA GLY A 41 15.30 -13.26 10.76
C GLY A 41 14.54 -12.78 12.01
N ALA A 42 13.48 -13.48 12.43
CA ALA A 42 12.80 -13.12 13.67
C ALA A 42 13.64 -13.53 14.90
N ARG A 43 13.50 -12.74 15.96
CA ARG A 43 14.13 -13.01 17.26
C ARG A 43 13.10 -13.07 18.38
N ALA A 44 13.34 -13.91 19.36
CA ALA A 44 12.51 -13.97 20.57
C ALA A 44 12.83 -12.77 21.47
N ILE A 45 11.78 -12.14 21.99
CA ILE A 45 11.84 -11.06 22.98
C ILE A 45 10.84 -11.33 24.11
N ASN A 46 10.79 -10.47 25.12
CA ASN A 46 9.85 -10.54 26.25
C ASN A 46 9.86 -11.93 26.92
N GLY A 47 11.04 -12.47 27.23
CA GLY A 47 11.17 -13.77 27.87
C GLY A 47 10.70 -14.96 26.98
N GLY A 48 10.68 -14.79 25.67
CA GLY A 48 10.29 -15.84 24.71
C GLY A 48 8.80 -15.87 24.37
N THR A 49 8.01 -14.94 24.89
CA THR A 49 6.57 -14.87 24.62
C THR A 49 6.23 -14.17 23.31
N THR A 50 7.21 -13.55 22.65
CA THR A 50 7.01 -12.74 21.45
C THR A 50 8.13 -12.98 20.45
N TRP A 51 7.79 -13.13 19.18
CA TRP A 51 8.75 -13.03 18.09
C TRP A 51 8.69 -11.63 17.47
N ARG A 52 9.85 -11.03 17.25
CA ARG A 52 10.00 -9.77 16.56
C ARG A 52 10.72 -9.98 15.24
N LEU A 53 10.11 -9.51 14.16
CA LEU A 53 10.70 -9.41 12.84
C LEU A 53 10.77 -7.94 12.43
N ASP A 54 11.96 -7.43 12.20
CA ASP A 54 12.15 -6.08 11.67
C ASP A 54 12.11 -6.16 10.13
N LEU A 55 11.07 -5.59 9.52
CA LEU A 55 10.84 -5.61 8.06
C LEU A 55 11.68 -4.55 7.35
N THR A 56 11.93 -3.43 8.02
CA THR A 56 12.78 -2.33 7.57
C THR A 56 13.37 -1.61 8.77
N HIS A 57 14.56 -1.03 8.59
CA HIS A 57 15.21 -0.23 9.63
C HIS A 57 14.90 1.27 9.50
N ASN A 58 14.35 1.68 8.37
CA ASN A 58 14.00 3.07 8.10
C ASN A 58 12.70 3.14 7.29
N LEU A 59 11.73 3.88 7.79
CA LEU A 59 10.47 4.18 7.09
C LEU A 59 10.57 5.44 6.23
N GLU A 60 11.75 6.08 6.18
CA GLU A 60 11.99 7.30 5.39
C GLU A 60 10.97 8.42 5.67
N LEU A 61 10.71 8.68 6.95
CA LEU A 61 9.71 9.65 7.37
C LEU A 61 10.31 11.01 7.80
N ASP A 62 11.62 11.11 7.91
CA ASP A 62 12.38 12.29 8.39
C ASP A 62 13.22 12.96 7.31
N HIS A 63 13.26 12.42 6.09
CA HIS A 63 14.03 12.96 4.98
C HIS A 63 13.70 14.44 4.72
N ALA A 64 14.71 15.24 4.33
CA ALA A 64 14.58 16.68 4.02
C ALA A 64 13.86 17.48 5.13
N GLY A 65 14.13 17.16 6.40
CA GLY A 65 13.54 17.87 7.55
C GLY A 65 12.07 17.54 7.82
N GLY A 66 11.53 16.50 7.19
CA GLY A 66 10.18 16.02 7.47
C GLY A 66 10.04 15.44 8.88
N LYS A 67 8.80 15.17 9.28
CA LYS A 67 8.48 14.54 10.56
C LYS A 67 7.57 13.34 10.34
N PRO A 68 7.79 12.24 11.09
CA PRO A 68 6.84 11.12 11.10
C PRO A 68 5.45 11.59 11.54
N GLY A 69 4.45 11.21 10.75
CA GLY A 69 3.04 11.39 11.06
C GLY A 69 2.34 10.04 11.17
N LEU A 70 1.41 9.93 12.11
CA LEU A 70 0.51 8.81 12.27
C LEU A 70 -0.92 9.32 12.22
N ALA A 71 -1.69 8.81 11.27
CA ALA A 71 -3.10 9.13 11.11
C ALA A 71 -3.97 7.88 11.16
N VAL A 72 -5.25 8.05 11.41
CA VAL A 72 -6.26 7.02 11.22
C VAL A 72 -7.18 7.46 10.09
N TYR A 73 -7.24 6.65 9.04
CA TYR A 73 -8.20 6.83 7.95
C TYR A 73 -9.41 5.93 8.18
N SER A 74 -10.60 6.51 8.16
CA SER A 74 -11.86 5.76 8.15
C SER A 74 -12.41 5.81 6.73
N ALA A 75 -12.41 4.67 6.06
CA ALA A 75 -12.75 4.57 4.64
C ALA A 75 -14.06 3.83 4.43
N SER A 76 -14.89 4.36 3.54
CA SER A 76 -16.05 3.64 3.01
C SER A 76 -15.61 2.66 1.92
N ALA A 77 -16.37 1.58 1.74
CA ALA A 77 -16.18 0.66 0.64
C ALA A 77 -16.30 1.38 -0.71
N ARG A 78 -15.39 1.05 -1.64
CA ARG A 78 -15.47 1.53 -3.03
C ARG A 78 -16.36 0.59 -3.85
N GLN A 79 -16.99 1.13 -4.86
CA GLN A 79 -17.74 0.35 -5.84
C GLN A 79 -16.84 0.00 -7.02
N PHE A 80 -16.88 -1.26 -7.44
CA PHE A 80 -16.17 -1.78 -8.60
C PHE A 80 -17.14 -2.32 -9.64
N PRO A 81 -16.83 -2.20 -10.96
CA PRO A 81 -15.63 -1.61 -11.52
C PRO A 81 -15.60 -0.08 -11.37
N MET A 82 -14.39 0.49 -11.24
CA MET A 82 -14.20 1.93 -11.12
C MET A 82 -13.11 2.46 -12.04
N ALA A 83 -13.25 3.71 -12.46
CA ALA A 83 -12.26 4.38 -13.30
C ALA A 83 -11.17 5.04 -12.45
N LEU A 84 -9.92 4.63 -12.66
CA LEU A 84 -8.73 5.30 -12.15
C LEU A 84 -8.35 6.43 -13.11
N LYS A 85 -8.18 7.64 -12.59
CA LYS A 85 -7.89 8.84 -13.40
C LYS A 85 -6.64 9.58 -12.96
N VAL A 86 -6.28 9.45 -11.70
CA VAL A 86 -5.18 10.18 -11.06
C VAL A 86 -4.39 9.23 -10.21
N LEU A 87 -3.08 9.42 -10.20
CA LEU A 87 -2.16 8.79 -9.27
C LEU A 87 -1.46 9.86 -8.45
N GLU A 88 -0.98 9.46 -7.30
CA GLU A 88 -0.16 10.28 -6.42
C GLU A 88 1.16 9.57 -6.09
N ARG A 89 2.16 10.32 -5.63
CA ARG A 89 3.37 9.77 -5.03
C ARG A 89 3.90 10.69 -3.94
N HIS A 90 4.57 10.11 -2.97
CA HIS A 90 5.33 10.82 -1.95
C HIS A 90 6.82 10.68 -2.28
N ALA A 91 7.41 11.71 -2.92
CA ALA A 91 8.79 11.62 -3.41
C ALA A 91 9.82 11.62 -2.28
N ALA A 92 9.53 12.25 -1.15
CA ALA A 92 10.46 12.46 -0.05
C ALA A 92 10.23 11.51 1.14
N GLY A 93 9.26 10.60 1.07
CA GLY A 93 8.98 9.70 2.18
C GLY A 93 8.22 8.46 1.79
N SER A 94 8.25 7.45 2.65
CA SER A 94 7.40 6.27 2.55
C SER A 94 5.99 6.59 3.05
N GLN A 95 5.01 5.80 2.59
CA GLN A 95 3.65 5.82 3.12
C GLN A 95 3.20 4.39 3.44
N SER A 96 2.60 4.19 4.61
CA SER A 96 2.15 2.87 5.05
C SER A 96 0.65 2.84 5.22
N PHE A 97 0.00 1.77 4.77
CA PHE A 97 -1.41 1.49 5.02
C PHE A 97 -1.54 0.17 5.79
N LEU A 98 -2.00 0.23 7.04
CA LEU A 98 -2.14 -0.91 7.93
C LEU A 98 -3.61 -1.05 8.35
N PRO A 99 -4.34 -2.11 7.93
CA PRO A 99 -5.74 -2.27 8.28
C PRO A 99 -5.89 -2.53 9.79
N LEU A 100 -6.75 -1.76 10.46
CA LEU A 100 -7.04 -1.90 11.89
C LEU A 100 -8.27 -2.79 12.16
N THR A 101 -9.14 -2.93 11.16
CA THR A 101 -10.43 -3.62 11.30
C THR A 101 -10.54 -4.87 10.42
N GLY A 102 -9.45 -5.29 9.80
CA GLY A 102 -9.47 -6.45 8.90
C GLY A 102 -10.09 -6.18 7.53
N ALA A 103 -10.34 -4.92 7.18
CA ALA A 103 -10.87 -4.55 5.87
C ALA A 103 -9.83 -4.78 4.77
N ARG A 104 -10.25 -5.47 3.69
CA ARG A 104 -9.42 -5.61 2.50
C ARG A 104 -9.37 -4.28 1.75
N PHE A 105 -8.27 -4.06 1.06
CA PHE A 105 -8.13 -2.94 0.14
C PHE A 105 -7.32 -3.34 -1.09
N VAL A 106 -7.51 -2.60 -2.16
CA VAL A 106 -6.69 -2.71 -3.37
C VAL A 106 -5.65 -1.60 -3.34
N VAL A 107 -4.40 -1.94 -3.59
CA VAL A 107 -3.32 -0.99 -3.83
C VAL A 107 -2.96 -1.03 -5.32
N VAL A 108 -3.13 0.10 -6.00
CA VAL A 108 -2.74 0.26 -7.41
C VAL A 108 -1.45 1.04 -7.45
N VAL A 109 -0.43 0.50 -8.08
CA VAL A 109 0.94 1.02 -8.05
C VAL A 109 1.62 1.01 -9.41
N ALA A 110 2.62 1.87 -9.55
CA ALA A 110 3.65 1.81 -10.57
C ALA A 110 5.02 2.18 -9.97
N ALA A 111 6.09 1.74 -10.61
CA ALA A 111 7.45 1.97 -10.15
C ALA A 111 7.77 3.48 -10.02
N PRO A 112 8.68 3.86 -9.09
CA PRO A 112 9.22 5.22 -9.03
C PRO A 112 9.80 5.66 -10.37
N GLY A 113 9.68 6.97 -10.68
CA GLY A 113 10.20 7.51 -11.94
C GLY A 113 9.25 8.52 -12.57
N PRO A 114 9.29 8.71 -13.91
CA PRO A 114 8.36 9.56 -14.64
C PRO A 114 6.91 9.13 -14.44
N ALA A 115 5.96 10.01 -14.80
CA ALA A 115 4.53 9.68 -14.78
C ALA A 115 4.26 8.38 -15.56
N PRO A 116 3.62 7.37 -14.94
CA PRO A 116 3.50 6.05 -15.55
C PRO A 116 2.45 6.02 -16.67
N ALA A 117 2.69 5.23 -17.70
CA ALA A 117 1.66 4.85 -18.64
C ALA A 117 0.66 3.86 -18.01
N ALA A 118 -0.55 3.81 -18.53
CA ALA A 118 -1.60 2.89 -18.04
C ALA A 118 -1.14 1.41 -17.99
N ALA A 119 -0.37 0.98 -18.96
CA ALA A 119 0.15 -0.39 -19.04
C ALA A 119 1.22 -0.73 -18.00
N ALA A 120 1.77 0.27 -17.31
CA ALA A 120 2.73 0.07 -16.21
C ALA A 120 2.07 -0.11 -14.85
N LEU A 121 0.75 0.05 -14.75
CA LEU A 121 0.00 -0.11 -13.51
C LEU A 121 -0.13 -1.59 -13.16
N ARG A 122 0.09 -1.86 -11.88
CA ARG A 122 -0.27 -3.13 -11.25
C ARG A 122 -1.23 -2.88 -10.11
N ALA A 123 -2.11 -3.81 -9.88
CA ALA A 123 -3.05 -3.77 -8.77
C ALA A 123 -2.87 -5.02 -7.90
N PHE A 124 -2.96 -4.86 -6.59
CA PHE A 124 -2.87 -5.96 -5.63
C PHE A 124 -4.03 -5.84 -4.65
N ILE A 125 -4.64 -6.98 -4.31
CA ILE A 125 -5.67 -7.06 -3.29
C ILE A 125 -5.10 -7.72 -2.03
N THR A 126 -5.39 -7.14 -0.87
CA THR A 126 -4.97 -7.66 0.44
C THR A 126 -5.95 -8.69 0.96
N THR A 127 -5.51 -9.47 1.95
CA THR A 127 -6.38 -10.42 2.69
C THR A 127 -7.20 -9.75 3.81
N GLY A 128 -6.98 -8.44 4.05
CA GLY A 128 -7.53 -7.73 5.20
C GLY A 128 -6.62 -7.78 6.44
N GLN A 129 -5.66 -8.71 6.49
CA GLN A 129 -4.64 -8.76 7.55
C GLN A 129 -3.28 -8.22 7.07
N GLN A 130 -3.13 -8.03 5.78
CA GLN A 130 -1.92 -7.51 5.17
C GLN A 130 -1.99 -5.99 5.06
N GLY A 131 -0.92 -5.32 5.43
CA GLY A 131 -0.66 -3.92 5.13
C GLY A 131 0.48 -3.78 4.14
N VAL A 132 0.76 -2.56 3.74
CA VAL A 132 1.87 -2.22 2.84
C VAL A 132 2.63 -1.01 3.36
N VAL A 133 3.92 -0.95 3.03
CA VAL A 133 4.77 0.24 3.11
C VAL A 133 5.24 0.54 1.70
N LEU A 134 4.80 1.64 1.13
CA LEU A 134 5.23 2.12 -0.19
C LEU A 134 6.60 2.78 -0.08
N ASN A 135 7.51 2.44 -0.99
CA ASN A 135 8.79 3.13 -1.10
C ASN A 135 8.59 4.59 -1.54
N PRO A 136 9.51 5.50 -1.15
CA PRO A 136 9.51 6.86 -1.68
C PRO A 136 9.44 6.89 -3.21
N GLY A 137 8.60 7.76 -3.75
CA GLY A 137 8.42 7.93 -5.18
C GLY A 137 7.58 6.87 -5.89
N THR A 138 7.11 5.82 -5.22
CA THR A 138 6.17 4.86 -5.80
C THR A 138 4.87 5.56 -6.16
N TRP A 139 4.53 5.54 -7.45
CA TRP A 139 3.23 6.02 -7.92
C TRP A 139 2.13 5.09 -7.44
N HIS A 140 1.07 5.65 -6.89
CA HIS A 140 -0.06 4.87 -6.39
C HIS A 140 -1.38 5.64 -6.49
N HIS A 141 -2.49 4.92 -6.47
CA HIS A 141 -3.81 5.50 -6.29
C HIS A 141 -4.09 5.64 -4.79
N ALA A 142 -4.80 6.68 -4.38
CA ALA A 142 -5.30 6.80 -3.01
C ALA A 142 -6.02 5.53 -2.55
N LEU A 143 -6.12 5.32 -1.24
CA LEU A 143 -6.67 4.12 -0.61
C LEU A 143 -8.01 3.67 -1.24
N LEU A 144 -8.07 2.41 -1.68
CA LEU A 144 -9.24 1.76 -2.27
C LEU A 144 -9.75 0.63 -1.38
N ALA A 145 -10.51 0.96 -0.35
CA ALA A 145 -11.10 -0.01 0.55
C ALA A 145 -12.15 -0.87 -0.18
N VAL A 146 -12.04 -2.19 -0.08
CA VAL A 146 -13.02 -3.15 -0.62
C VAL A 146 -14.22 -3.26 0.32
N GLU A 147 -13.96 -3.29 1.62
CA GLU A 147 -14.96 -3.15 2.68
C GLU A 147 -14.72 -1.86 3.46
N ALA A 148 -15.76 -1.30 4.06
CA ALA A 148 -15.59 -0.17 4.97
C ALA A 148 -14.72 -0.57 6.16
N GLY A 149 -13.79 0.31 6.55
CA GLY A 149 -12.89 0.02 7.65
C GLY A 149 -11.95 1.15 8.00
N SER A 150 -11.16 0.93 9.03
CA SER A 150 -10.15 1.89 9.50
C SER A 150 -8.74 1.39 9.24
N PHE A 151 -7.85 2.33 8.96
CA PHE A 151 -6.46 2.07 8.61
C PHE A 151 -5.55 3.00 9.39
N ALA A 152 -4.48 2.47 9.99
CA ALA A 152 -3.38 3.31 10.44
C ALA A 152 -2.51 3.66 9.23
N VAL A 153 -2.21 4.94 9.09
CA VAL A 153 -1.39 5.47 8.00
C VAL A 153 -0.19 6.19 8.60
N LEU A 154 1.01 5.70 8.29
CA LEU A 154 2.25 6.38 8.64
C LEU A 154 2.79 7.03 7.38
N GLU A 155 3.08 8.31 7.46
CA GLU A 155 3.58 9.09 6.34
C GLU A 155 4.49 10.23 6.81
N ARG A 156 5.27 10.76 5.88
CA ARG A 156 6.09 11.93 6.15
C ARG A 156 5.24 13.19 6.06
N HIS A 157 5.35 14.04 7.06
CA HIS A 157 4.79 15.39 7.03
C HIS A 157 5.90 16.42 6.77
N PRO A 158 5.70 17.43 5.92
CA PRO A 158 6.67 18.49 5.73
C PRO A 158 6.87 19.29 7.02
N SER A 159 8.07 19.81 7.25
CA SER A 159 8.42 20.53 8.50
C SER A 159 7.79 21.90 8.61
N THR A 160 7.43 22.53 7.49
CA THR A 160 6.78 23.85 7.43
C THR A 160 5.58 23.81 6.51
N ALA A 161 4.46 24.38 6.95
CA ALA A 161 3.30 24.60 6.09
C ALA A 161 3.73 25.46 4.88
N GLY A 162 3.59 24.90 3.66
CA GLY A 162 3.99 25.56 2.42
C GLY A 162 5.37 25.21 1.87
N SER A 163 6.17 24.41 2.55
CA SER A 163 7.41 23.84 1.99
C SER A 163 7.11 22.66 1.06
N GLY A 164 6.64 22.93 -0.16
CA GLY A 164 6.39 21.95 -1.20
C GLY A 164 5.47 20.79 -0.78
N ALA A 165 4.39 20.55 -1.50
CA ALA A 165 3.56 19.38 -1.23
C ALA A 165 4.46 18.13 -1.33
N ASP A 166 4.53 17.34 -0.27
CA ASP A 166 5.22 16.05 -0.27
C ASP A 166 4.53 15.04 -1.21
N CYS A 167 3.32 15.37 -1.62
CA CYS A 167 2.49 14.58 -2.51
C CYS A 167 2.41 15.23 -3.90
N GLU A 168 2.89 14.52 -4.90
CA GLU A 168 2.78 14.89 -6.32
C GLU A 168 1.65 14.09 -6.97
N PHE A 169 0.91 14.73 -7.87
CA PHE A 169 -0.20 14.11 -8.60
C PHE A 169 0.09 14.06 -10.10
N THR A 170 -0.38 12.99 -10.75
CA THR A 170 -0.39 12.88 -12.21
C THR A 170 -1.72 12.34 -12.71
N ALA A 171 -2.24 12.96 -13.79
CA ALA A 171 -3.41 12.42 -14.47
C ALA A 171 -2.97 11.30 -15.42
N LEU A 172 -3.74 10.22 -15.48
CA LEU A 172 -3.59 9.20 -16.52
C LEU A 172 -4.11 9.75 -17.85
N ALA A 173 -3.40 9.47 -18.95
CA ALA A 173 -3.77 9.92 -20.29
C ALA A 173 -5.17 9.42 -20.73
N ALA A 174 -5.59 8.27 -20.20
CA ALA A 174 -6.93 7.72 -20.32
C ALA A 174 -7.31 7.04 -19.00
N ALA A 175 -8.61 6.99 -18.68
CA ALA A 175 -9.08 6.28 -17.51
C ALA A 175 -8.76 4.78 -17.64
N VAL A 176 -8.19 4.19 -16.57
CA VAL A 176 -7.97 2.76 -16.45
C VAL A 176 -9.07 2.16 -15.59
N TRP A 177 -9.84 1.23 -16.12
CA TRP A 177 -10.88 0.57 -15.35
C TRP A 177 -10.26 -0.49 -14.45
N LEU A 178 -10.60 -0.45 -13.16
CA LEU A 178 -10.23 -1.46 -12.15
C LEU A 178 -11.46 -2.27 -11.81
N ALA A 179 -11.40 -3.58 -11.97
CA ALA A 179 -12.46 -4.51 -11.61
C ALA A 179 -11.94 -5.56 -10.63
N LEU A 180 -12.77 -5.97 -9.67
CA LEU A 180 -12.45 -7.11 -8.81
C LEU A 180 -12.70 -8.43 -9.55
N PRO A 181 -11.97 -9.51 -9.22
CA PRO A 181 -12.23 -10.83 -9.78
C PRO A 181 -13.68 -11.28 -9.51
N GLY A 182 -14.36 -11.76 -10.55
CA GLY A 182 -15.77 -12.22 -10.45
C GLY A 182 -16.82 -11.11 -10.52
N ALA A 183 -16.45 -9.85 -10.73
CA ALA A 183 -17.38 -8.80 -11.11
C ALA A 183 -17.52 -8.83 -12.65
N ASP A 184 -18.69 -9.18 -13.14
CA ASP A 184 -19.02 -9.04 -14.57
C ASP A 184 -18.96 -7.55 -14.95
N VAL A 185 -18.26 -7.24 -16.05
CA VAL A 185 -18.14 -5.89 -16.62
C VAL A 185 -19.20 -5.69 -17.68
#